data_bb696d5d49e5c55018c7ab87dc03cf2f
#
_entry.id   bb696d5d49e5c55018c7ab87dc03cf2f
#
_cell.length_a   1.000
_cell.length_b   1.000
_cell.length_c   1.000
_cell.angle_alpha   90.00
_cell.angle_beta   90.00
_cell.angle_gamma   90.00
#
_symmetry.space_group_name_H-M   'P 1'
#
loop_
_entity.id
_entity.type
_entity.pdbx_description
1 polymer ?
#
loop_
_entity_poly.entity_id
_entity_poly.type
_entity_poly.pdbx_seq_one_letter_code
_entity_poly.pdbx_strand_id
1 'polypeptide(L)'
;MANDLSFSLAENKEYIISALSNLKKLTDGHLYVAVRGDNFSFLSDYDFINLIQVEGPHPSGNVGVILNRVNPLNQNEVVWTVQGSHLPVLGKLFSKGIIDFSLNICIGGPAVKPSYIKSRIGARFDLYKDSLGIPPCKGRTIVSGPGQNLFANF
;
A
#
# COMPACT_ATOMS: atom_id res chain seq x y z
N MET A 1 8.52 8.19 -9.04
CA MET A 1 8.94 7.94 -7.66
C MET A 1 7.79 7.20 -7.00
N ALA A 2 8.00 6.00 -6.49
CA ALA A 2 6.95 5.25 -5.80
C ALA A 2 6.77 5.80 -4.38
N ASN A 3 5.55 5.72 -3.85
CA ASN A 3 5.27 6.07 -2.46
C ASN A 3 6.06 5.14 -1.52
N ASP A 4 6.74 5.69 -0.54
CA ASP A 4 7.36 4.90 0.52
C ASP A 4 6.29 4.44 1.51
N LEU A 5 5.89 3.18 1.38
CA LEU A 5 4.91 2.58 2.29
C LEU A 5 5.41 2.52 3.73
N SER A 6 6.71 2.41 3.96
CA SER A 6 7.27 2.37 5.31
C SER A 6 6.99 3.68 6.05
N PHE A 7 7.16 4.82 5.37
CA PHE A 7 6.79 6.13 5.92
C PHE A 7 5.29 6.23 6.22
N SER A 8 4.47 5.79 5.26
CA SER A 8 3.01 5.88 5.40
C SER A 8 2.43 4.95 6.47
N LEU A 9 3.12 3.84 6.77
CA LEU A 9 2.65 2.82 7.70
C LEU A 9 3.34 2.86 9.08
N ALA A 10 4.41 3.64 9.24
CA ALA A 10 5.23 3.68 10.46
C ALA A 10 4.42 3.91 11.74
N GLU A 11 3.44 4.81 11.69
CA GLU A 11 2.59 5.16 12.83
C GLU A 11 1.48 4.12 13.12
N ASN A 12 1.33 3.10 12.25
CA ASN A 12 0.19 2.19 12.28
C ASN A 12 0.57 0.73 12.59
N LYS A 13 1.73 0.49 13.19
CA LYS A 13 2.25 -0.87 13.44
C LYS A 13 1.26 -1.78 14.18
N GLU A 14 0.64 -1.28 15.25
CA GLU A 14 -0.35 -2.04 16.03
C GLU A 14 -1.56 -2.45 15.19
N TYR A 15 -2.03 -1.55 14.32
CA TYR A 15 -3.15 -1.86 13.43
C TYR A 15 -2.77 -2.85 12.33
N ILE A 16 -1.52 -2.80 11.85
CA ILE A 16 -1.02 -3.79 10.89
C ILE A 16 -1.04 -5.18 11.52
N ILE A 17 -0.53 -5.33 12.74
CA ILE A 17 -0.51 -6.59 13.46
C ILE A 17 -1.94 -7.08 13.74
N SER A 18 -2.82 -6.19 14.19
CA SER A 18 -4.24 -6.50 14.41
C SER A 18 -4.92 -7.00 13.13
N ALA A 19 -4.65 -6.33 11.99
CA ALA A 19 -5.19 -6.76 10.69
C ALA A 19 -4.68 -8.16 10.32
N LEU A 20 -3.38 -8.40 10.36
CA LEU A 20 -2.78 -9.68 9.99
C LEU A 20 -3.26 -10.82 10.89
N SER A 21 -3.35 -10.59 12.20
CA SER A 21 -3.87 -11.57 13.15
C SER A 21 -5.33 -11.96 12.86
N ASN A 22 -6.17 -10.98 12.52
CA ASN A 22 -7.56 -11.28 12.19
C ASN A 22 -7.71 -11.91 10.79
N LEU A 23 -6.91 -11.48 9.81
CA LEU A 23 -6.87 -12.13 8.48
C LEU A 23 -6.44 -13.59 8.59
N LYS A 24 -5.47 -13.90 9.45
CA LYS A 24 -5.04 -15.31 9.69
C LYS A 24 -6.17 -16.20 10.21
N LYS A 25 -7.11 -15.65 10.99
CA LYS A 25 -8.27 -16.40 11.49
C LYS A 25 -9.30 -16.75 10.41
N LEU A 26 -9.23 -16.09 9.24
CA LEU A 26 -10.15 -16.33 8.13
C LEU A 26 -9.71 -17.49 7.23
N THR A 27 -8.52 -18.03 7.45
CA THR A 27 -7.96 -19.11 6.62
C THR A 27 -7.10 -20.06 7.45
N ASP A 28 -7.18 -21.34 7.14
CA ASP A 28 -6.27 -22.36 7.67
C ASP A 28 -4.92 -22.36 6.95
N GLY A 29 -4.85 -21.71 5.78
CA GLY A 29 -3.63 -21.60 4.97
C GLY A 29 -2.55 -20.70 5.59
N HIS A 30 -1.41 -20.64 4.93
CA HIS A 30 -0.30 -19.79 5.35
C HIS A 30 -0.57 -18.31 5.07
N LEU A 31 -0.10 -17.45 5.97
CA LEU A 31 -0.09 -16.00 5.78
C LEU A 31 1.32 -15.56 5.37
N TYR A 32 1.44 -15.07 4.16
CA TYR A 32 2.70 -14.54 3.62
C TYR A 32 2.64 -13.01 3.57
N VAL A 33 3.70 -12.36 4.05
CA VAL A 33 3.86 -10.90 3.94
C VAL A 33 5.12 -10.61 3.15
N ALA A 34 4.96 -10.08 1.96
CA ALA A 34 6.06 -9.71 1.08
C ALA A 34 6.47 -8.26 1.31
N VAL A 35 7.72 -8.03 1.65
CA VAL A 35 8.28 -6.72 1.97
C VAL A 35 9.56 -6.45 1.20
N ARG A 36 9.91 -5.18 1.04
CA ARG A 36 11.19 -4.75 0.50
C ARG A 36 11.95 -3.96 1.57
N GLY A 37 13.19 -4.36 1.84
CA GLY A 37 14.02 -3.73 2.87
C GLY A 37 13.60 -4.11 4.30
N ASP A 38 14.25 -3.51 5.29
CA ASP A 38 14.19 -3.95 6.69
C ASP A 38 13.14 -3.24 7.54
N ASN A 39 12.39 -2.30 6.96
CA ASN A 39 11.43 -1.45 7.69
C ASN A 39 10.28 -2.22 8.37
N PHE A 40 10.04 -3.46 7.96
CA PHE A 40 8.99 -4.34 8.47
C PHE A 40 9.54 -5.56 9.21
N SER A 41 10.80 -5.55 9.64
CA SER A 41 11.45 -6.64 10.38
C SER A 41 10.71 -7.02 11.66
N PHE A 42 10.00 -6.07 12.29
CA PHE A 42 9.16 -6.33 13.47
C PHE A 42 8.05 -7.38 13.24
N LEU A 43 7.72 -7.68 12.00
CA LEU A 43 6.76 -8.73 11.68
C LEU A 43 7.34 -10.14 11.84
N SER A 44 8.66 -10.27 11.88
CA SER A 44 9.33 -11.56 12.12
C SER A 44 9.14 -12.09 13.54
N ASP A 45 8.74 -11.23 14.48
CA ASP A 45 8.48 -11.62 15.87
C ASP A 45 7.19 -12.42 16.04
N TYR A 46 6.41 -12.59 14.96
CA TYR A 46 5.12 -13.27 14.98
C TYR A 46 5.14 -14.58 14.20
N ASP A 47 5.06 -15.71 14.87
CA ASP A 47 5.14 -17.07 14.30
C ASP A 47 4.09 -17.38 13.23
N PHE A 48 2.96 -16.67 13.23
CA PHE A 48 1.89 -16.87 12.24
C PHE A 48 2.15 -16.14 10.91
N ILE A 49 3.22 -15.34 10.82
CA ILE A 49 3.59 -14.56 9.63
C ILE A 49 4.80 -15.18 8.95
N ASN A 50 4.66 -15.54 7.68
CA ASN A 50 5.78 -15.90 6.84
C ASN A 50 6.28 -14.66 6.11
N LEU A 51 7.32 -14.01 6.63
CA LEU A 51 7.90 -12.82 6.04
C LEU A 51 8.78 -13.18 4.85
N ILE A 52 8.56 -12.52 3.71
CA ILE A 52 9.29 -12.76 2.47
C ILE A 52 9.98 -11.45 2.06
N GLN A 53 11.30 -11.50 1.95
CA GLN A 53 12.07 -10.41 1.38
C GLN A 53 12.03 -10.47 -0.14
N VAL A 54 11.60 -9.36 -0.76
CA VAL A 54 11.51 -9.22 -2.21
C VAL A 54 12.55 -8.23 -2.71
N GLU A 55 13.46 -8.72 -3.53
CA GLU A 55 14.51 -7.92 -4.15
C GLU A 55 14.44 -8.00 -5.68
N GLY A 56 15.10 -7.05 -6.33
CA GLY A 56 15.23 -7.01 -7.78
C GLY A 56 14.37 -5.96 -8.47
N PRO A 57 14.54 -5.83 -9.80
CA PRO A 57 13.77 -4.88 -10.61
C PRO A 57 12.33 -5.35 -10.80
N HIS A 58 11.48 -4.44 -11.30
CA HIS A 58 10.16 -4.83 -11.77
C HIS A 58 10.29 -5.99 -12.81
N PRO A 59 9.47 -7.06 -12.73
CA PRO A 59 8.23 -7.24 -11.96
C PRO A 59 8.36 -8.02 -10.64
N SER A 60 9.52 -8.06 -10.00
CA SER A 60 9.76 -8.89 -8.80
C SER A 60 8.72 -8.69 -7.69
N GLY A 61 8.17 -7.48 -7.57
CA GLY A 61 7.14 -7.14 -6.57
C GLY A 61 5.69 -7.44 -6.99
N ASN A 62 5.47 -7.98 -8.18
CA ASN A 62 4.12 -8.34 -8.60
C ASN A 62 3.63 -9.56 -7.83
N VAL A 63 2.39 -9.51 -7.34
CA VAL A 63 1.78 -10.58 -6.54
C VAL A 63 1.88 -11.94 -7.22
N GLY A 64 1.56 -12.03 -8.53
CA GLY A 64 1.65 -13.28 -9.26
C GLY A 64 3.07 -13.86 -9.35
N VAL A 65 4.10 -12.99 -9.43
CA VAL A 65 5.51 -13.42 -9.44
C VAL A 65 5.92 -13.94 -8.07
N ILE A 66 5.56 -13.23 -7.01
CA ILE A 66 5.85 -13.64 -5.63
C ILE A 66 5.16 -14.96 -5.33
N LEU A 67 3.87 -15.04 -5.63
CA LEU A 67 3.06 -16.23 -5.38
C LEU A 67 3.63 -17.46 -6.09
N ASN A 68 3.98 -17.33 -7.37
CA ASN A 68 4.55 -18.44 -8.15
C ASN A 68 5.90 -18.93 -7.59
N ARG A 69 6.65 -18.06 -6.91
CA ARG A 69 7.95 -18.43 -6.31
C ARG A 69 7.80 -19.06 -4.93
N VAL A 70 6.82 -18.62 -4.16
CA VAL A 70 6.68 -18.98 -2.74
C VAL A 70 5.72 -20.14 -2.56
N ASN A 71 4.61 -20.12 -3.22
CA ASN A 71 3.56 -21.13 -3.17
C ASN A 71 2.81 -21.19 -4.50
N PRO A 72 3.36 -21.87 -5.51
CA PRO A 72 2.69 -22.00 -6.81
C PRO A 72 1.30 -22.60 -6.65
N LEU A 73 0.31 -21.95 -7.24
CA LEU A 73 -1.09 -22.40 -7.14
C LEU A 73 -1.34 -23.59 -8.06
N ASN A 74 -1.99 -24.60 -7.50
CA ASN A 74 -2.55 -25.72 -8.25
C ASN A 74 -3.99 -25.41 -8.70
N GLN A 75 -4.50 -26.25 -9.58
CA GLN A 75 -5.88 -26.16 -10.03
C GLN A 75 -6.83 -26.26 -8.82
N ASN A 76 -7.80 -25.35 -8.73
CA ASN A 76 -8.78 -25.21 -7.64
C ASN A 76 -8.25 -24.62 -6.31
N GLU A 77 -7.03 -24.19 -6.23
CA GLU A 77 -6.54 -23.42 -5.09
C GLU A 77 -6.93 -21.94 -5.22
N VAL A 78 -7.29 -21.32 -4.10
CA VAL A 78 -7.67 -19.92 -4.03
C VAL A 78 -6.75 -19.19 -3.07
N VAL A 79 -6.22 -18.05 -3.49
CA VAL A 79 -5.41 -17.17 -2.66
C VAL A 79 -6.06 -15.78 -2.56
N TRP A 80 -6.18 -15.30 -1.35
CA TRP A 80 -6.58 -13.92 -1.08
C TRP A 80 -5.36 -13.03 -0.99
N THR A 81 -5.40 -11.88 -1.65
CA THR A 81 -4.33 -10.90 -1.61
C THR A 81 -4.83 -9.57 -1.07
N VAL A 82 -4.06 -8.97 -0.18
CA VAL A 82 -4.36 -7.67 0.43
C VAL A 82 -3.16 -6.76 0.24
N GLN A 83 -3.38 -5.57 -0.27
CA GLN A 83 -2.30 -4.57 -0.37
C GLN A 83 -1.93 -4.05 1.02
N GLY A 84 -0.63 -3.87 1.28
CA GLY A 84 -0.12 -3.38 2.55
C GLY A 84 -0.72 -2.04 3.00
N SER A 85 -1.05 -1.16 2.06
CA SER A 85 -1.72 0.12 2.33
C SER A 85 -3.11 0.00 2.96
N HIS A 86 -3.78 -1.14 2.79
CA HIS A 86 -5.11 -1.38 3.37
C HIS A 86 -5.06 -1.98 4.78
N LEU A 87 -3.92 -2.49 5.22
CA LEU A 87 -3.78 -3.12 6.53
C LEU A 87 -4.14 -2.19 7.71
N PRO A 88 -3.72 -0.92 7.74
CA PRO A 88 -4.12 -0.02 8.82
C PRO A 88 -5.63 0.22 8.91
N VAL A 89 -6.31 0.28 7.76
CA VAL A 89 -7.77 0.45 7.70
C VAL A 89 -8.47 -0.77 8.29
N LEU A 90 -8.05 -1.97 7.86
CA LEU A 90 -8.57 -3.23 8.39
C LEU A 90 -8.28 -3.38 9.89
N GLY A 91 -7.06 -3.03 10.32
CA GLY A 91 -6.68 -3.12 11.72
C GLY A 91 -7.50 -2.18 12.62
N LYS A 92 -7.76 -0.96 12.18
CA LYS A 92 -8.65 -0.03 12.88
C LYS A 92 -10.09 -0.54 12.92
N LEU A 93 -10.57 -1.12 11.83
CA LEU A 93 -11.88 -1.74 11.78
C LEU A 93 -12.00 -2.88 12.81
N PHE A 94 -11.05 -3.80 12.82
CA PHE A 94 -11.08 -4.94 13.73
C PHE A 94 -10.86 -4.58 15.20
N SER A 95 -10.05 -3.55 15.50
CA SER A 95 -9.75 -3.16 16.87
C SER A 95 -10.71 -2.14 17.46
N LYS A 96 -11.25 -1.23 16.63
CA LYS A 96 -12.07 -0.09 17.09
C LYS A 96 -13.48 -0.06 16.49
N GLY A 97 -13.79 -0.93 15.53
CA GLY A 97 -15.05 -0.88 14.80
C GLY A 97 -15.22 0.33 13.88
N ILE A 98 -14.13 1.04 13.57
CA ILE A 98 -14.16 2.28 12.79
C ILE A 98 -13.41 2.09 11.48
N ILE A 99 -14.04 2.49 10.38
CA ILE A 99 -13.37 2.55 9.07
C ILE A 99 -12.73 3.93 8.92
N ASP A 100 -11.40 3.97 8.94
CA ASP A 100 -10.63 5.20 8.70
C ASP A 100 -10.15 5.24 7.26
N PHE A 101 -10.75 6.10 6.46
CA PHE A 101 -10.40 6.31 5.06
C PHE A 101 -9.24 7.28 4.85
N SER A 102 -8.54 7.70 5.91
CA SER A 102 -7.37 8.55 5.77
C SER A 102 -6.23 7.81 5.09
N LEU A 103 -5.50 8.52 4.23
CA LEU A 103 -4.32 7.98 3.55
C LEU A 103 -3.27 9.08 3.35
N ASN A 104 -2.01 8.68 3.27
CA ASN A 104 -0.93 9.55 2.89
C ASN A 104 -0.70 9.46 1.37
N ILE A 105 -0.79 10.59 0.70
CA ILE A 105 -0.54 10.71 -0.74
C ILE A 105 0.83 11.35 -0.95
N CYS A 106 1.66 10.70 -1.76
CA CYS A 106 2.92 11.28 -2.23
C CYS A 106 2.65 12.05 -3.52
N ILE A 107 2.97 13.32 -3.53
CA ILE A 107 2.85 14.18 -4.72
C ILE A 107 4.24 14.55 -5.18
N GLY A 108 4.51 14.35 -6.46
CA GLY A 108 5.77 14.68 -7.09
C GLY A 108 5.58 15.07 -8.55
N GLY A 109 6.61 15.68 -9.12
CA GLY A 109 6.63 16.09 -10.51
C GLY A 109 7.44 17.37 -10.72
N PRO A 110 7.71 17.77 -11.97
CA PRO A 110 8.59 18.90 -12.29
C PRO A 110 8.00 20.27 -11.90
N ALA A 111 6.70 20.34 -11.66
CA ALA A 111 5.99 21.59 -11.38
C ALA A 111 5.59 21.78 -9.91
N VAL A 112 5.92 20.82 -9.06
CA VAL A 112 5.48 20.81 -7.65
C VAL A 112 6.65 20.40 -6.77
N LYS A 113 6.79 21.00 -5.59
CA LYS A 113 7.72 20.49 -4.59
C LYS A 113 7.24 19.11 -4.14
N PRO A 114 8.06 18.05 -4.26
CA PRO A 114 7.69 16.73 -3.79
C PRO A 114 7.27 16.78 -2.31
N SER A 115 6.09 16.27 -2.01
CA SER A 115 5.57 16.32 -0.64
C SER A 115 4.61 15.16 -0.36
N TYR A 116 4.49 14.84 0.92
CA TYR A 116 3.43 13.96 1.42
C TYR A 116 2.30 14.81 1.98
N ILE A 117 1.10 14.50 1.61
CA ILE A 117 -0.11 15.12 2.17
C ILE A 117 -1.01 14.05 2.78
N LYS A 118 -1.63 14.40 3.91
CA LYS A 118 -2.68 13.57 4.49
C LYS A 118 -4.00 13.90 3.81
N SER A 119 -4.65 12.87 3.30
CA SER A 119 -5.90 12.96 2.57
C SER A 119 -6.86 11.87 3.01
N ARG A 120 -7.93 11.67 2.27
CA ARG A 120 -8.89 10.58 2.46
C ARG A 120 -9.33 10.02 1.11
N ILE A 121 -9.72 8.75 1.10
CA ILE A 121 -10.26 8.11 -0.11
C ILE A 121 -11.48 8.90 -0.59
N GLY A 122 -11.55 9.18 -1.90
CA GLY A 122 -12.62 9.95 -2.53
C GLY A 122 -12.49 11.47 -2.43
N ALA A 123 -11.41 11.98 -1.82
CA ALA A 123 -11.17 13.43 -1.80
C ALA A 123 -10.86 13.94 -3.21
N ARG A 124 -11.49 15.07 -3.56
CA ARG A 124 -11.25 15.74 -4.84
C ARG A 124 -9.84 16.34 -4.85
N PHE A 125 -9.14 16.19 -5.95
CA PHE A 125 -7.76 16.68 -6.07
C PHE A 125 -7.67 18.21 -6.10
N ASP A 126 -8.67 18.89 -6.64
CA ASP A 126 -8.70 20.35 -6.70
C ASP A 126 -8.61 21.03 -5.33
N LEU A 127 -9.00 20.34 -4.25
CA LEU A 127 -8.83 20.82 -2.87
C LEU A 127 -7.35 21.07 -2.48
N TYR A 128 -6.42 20.44 -3.18
CA TYR A 128 -4.99 20.50 -2.87
C TYR A 128 -4.19 21.38 -3.85
N LYS A 129 -4.81 21.88 -4.93
CA LYS A 129 -4.11 22.64 -5.97
C LYS A 129 -3.36 23.85 -5.42
N ASP A 130 -4.02 24.64 -4.60
CA ASP A 130 -3.47 25.89 -4.06
C ASP A 130 -2.35 25.62 -3.06
N SER A 131 -2.54 24.64 -2.16
CA SER A 131 -1.53 24.26 -1.16
C SER A 131 -0.28 23.64 -1.77
N LEU A 132 -0.40 23.03 -2.96
CA LEU A 132 0.69 22.41 -3.70
C LEU A 132 1.37 23.34 -4.69
N GLY A 133 0.89 24.58 -4.83
CA GLY A 133 1.44 25.55 -5.77
C GLY A 133 1.37 25.09 -7.23
N ILE A 134 0.36 24.28 -7.57
CA ILE A 134 0.17 23.81 -8.94
C ILE A 134 -0.45 24.96 -9.76
N PRO A 135 0.31 25.58 -10.67
CA PRO A 135 -0.23 26.67 -11.46
C PRO A 135 -1.34 26.16 -12.38
N PRO A 136 -2.37 26.96 -12.62
CA PRO A 136 -3.41 26.65 -13.59
C PRO A 136 -2.78 26.59 -14.99
N CYS A 137 -2.59 25.40 -15.51
CA CYS A 137 -2.04 25.19 -16.86
C CYS A 137 -2.99 24.35 -17.70
N LYS A 138 -3.34 24.89 -18.86
CA LYS A 138 -4.03 24.10 -19.90
C LYS A 138 -3.09 22.98 -20.38
N GLY A 139 -3.58 21.75 -20.45
CA GLY A 139 -2.85 20.61 -21.01
C GLY A 139 -1.97 19.84 -20.01
N ARG A 140 -2.14 20.01 -18.69
CA ARG A 140 -1.46 19.16 -17.70
C ARG A 140 -2.30 17.97 -17.31
N THR A 141 -1.63 16.86 -17.20
CA THR A 141 -2.23 15.58 -16.79
C THR A 141 -1.70 15.22 -15.40
N ILE A 142 -2.59 14.83 -14.50
CA ILE A 142 -2.24 14.24 -13.22
C ILE A 142 -2.26 12.73 -13.41
N VAL A 143 -1.15 12.09 -13.08
CA VAL A 143 -1.02 10.65 -13.17
C VAL A 143 -1.09 10.05 -11.78
N SER A 144 -2.00 9.13 -11.57
CA SER A 144 -2.08 8.32 -10.35
C SER A 144 -1.29 7.03 -10.52
N GLY A 145 -0.51 6.66 -9.49
CA GLY A 145 0.32 5.46 -9.49
C GLY A 145 1.80 5.73 -9.78
N PRO A 146 2.61 4.73 -10.07
CA PRO A 146 4.05 4.84 -10.27
C PRO A 146 4.49 5.52 -11.59
N GLY A 147 3.68 6.36 -12.15
CA GLY A 147 4.04 7.23 -13.28
C GLY A 147 3.96 6.59 -14.66
N GLN A 148 3.50 5.37 -14.78
CA GLN A 148 3.62 4.67 -16.04
C GLN A 148 2.33 4.40 -16.83
N ASN A 149 1.12 4.45 -16.25
CA ASN A 149 -0.04 3.97 -17.01
C ASN A 149 -1.43 4.57 -16.72
N LEU A 150 -1.58 5.64 -15.98
CA LEU A 150 -2.91 6.21 -15.74
C LEU A 150 -2.92 7.72 -16.02
N PHE A 151 -3.54 8.10 -17.11
CA PHE A 151 -3.79 9.49 -17.47
C PHE A 151 -5.21 9.88 -17.04
N ALA A 152 -5.33 10.84 -16.16
CA ALA A 152 -6.58 11.53 -15.91
C ALA A 152 -6.53 12.89 -16.62
N ASN A 153 -7.35 13.08 -17.65
CA ASN A 153 -7.54 14.37 -18.29
C ASN A 153 -8.62 15.14 -17.52
N PHE A 154 -8.31 16.37 -17.15
CA PHE A 154 -9.23 17.33 -16.51
C PHE A 154 -9.45 18.52 -17.42
#